data_28b7dd5c47262f3d90fdf50b743c2237
#
_entry.id   28b7dd5c47262f3d90fdf50b743c2237
#
_cell.length_a   1.000
_cell.length_b   1.000
_cell.length_c   1.000
_cell.angle_alpha   90.00
_cell.angle_beta   90.00
_cell.angle_gamma   90.00
#
_symmetry.space_group_name_H-M   'P 1'
#
loop_
_entity.id
_entity.type
_entity.pdbx_description
1 polymer ?
#
loop_
_entity_poly.entity_id
_entity_poly.type
_entity_poly.pdbx_seq_one_letter_code
_entity_poly.pdbx_strand_id
1 'polypeptide(L)'
;MLSNKTILITGGTGSFGNTFVPMTLAKYNPQKIIIFSRDEMKQWDMAKKFDGDPRVRFFIGDVRDKDRLYRALDGVHYVVHAAATKIVPTAEYNPFECVKTNVIGAMNLIDACIDKGIKRVVALSTDKASSPINLYGATKLASDKMFVSGNSYSGAHDTRFAVVRYGNVMGSRGSVIPFFMSIKETGVLPITDPRMTRFMISLEEGVELVWHAFEDMEGGEIYVKKIPSMKVADLARVVAPEAKQEVVGIRPGEKLHEQMISAEDAYYTYEYPEHFKILPVINNWSSDPARIKDGKKVAGDFVYASDNNPEWMSDADLQTWIDANREKIGSI
;
A
#
# COMPACT_ATOMS: atom_id res chain seq x y z
N MET A 1 2.89 -8.87 19.05
CA MET A 1 2.54 -9.80 17.97
C MET A 1 3.75 -10.19 17.12
N LEU A 2 4.55 -9.26 16.57
CA LEU A 2 5.69 -9.55 15.69
C LEU A 2 6.98 -9.94 16.44
N SER A 3 7.04 -9.80 17.76
CA SER A 3 8.21 -10.16 18.57
C SER A 3 8.53 -11.66 18.45
N ASN A 4 9.80 -11.97 18.27
CA ASN A 4 10.31 -13.33 18.07
C ASN A 4 9.74 -14.05 16.82
N LYS A 5 9.22 -13.31 15.83
CA LYS A 5 8.72 -13.86 14.57
C LYS A 5 9.68 -13.56 13.42
N THR A 6 9.68 -14.45 12.43
CA THR A 6 10.33 -14.20 11.14
C THR A 6 9.31 -13.62 10.19
N ILE A 7 9.61 -12.45 9.62
CA ILE A 7 8.76 -11.69 8.71
C ILE A 7 9.46 -11.61 7.36
N LEU A 8 8.76 -11.83 6.26
CA LEU A 8 9.26 -11.56 4.92
C LEU A 8 8.49 -10.38 4.31
N ILE A 9 9.23 -9.45 3.70
CA ILE A 9 8.64 -8.35 2.94
C ILE A 9 9.08 -8.42 1.48
N THR A 10 8.11 -8.64 0.57
CA THR A 10 8.36 -8.55 -0.87
C THR A 10 8.40 -7.09 -1.31
N GLY A 11 9.27 -6.75 -2.27
CA GLY A 11 9.47 -5.35 -2.65
C GLY A 11 10.10 -4.52 -1.52
N GLY A 12 10.77 -5.16 -0.58
CA GLY A 12 11.25 -4.56 0.67
C GLY A 12 12.33 -3.49 0.52
N THR A 13 12.93 -3.31 -0.66
CA THR A 13 13.84 -2.18 -0.97
C THR A 13 13.13 -0.93 -1.49
N GLY A 14 11.79 -0.97 -1.58
CA GLY A 14 10.98 0.20 -1.93
C GLY A 14 10.78 1.15 -0.74
N SER A 15 10.08 2.29 -0.97
CA SER A 15 9.80 3.29 0.07
C SER A 15 9.17 2.68 1.30
N PHE A 16 8.14 1.85 1.12
CA PHE A 16 7.46 1.20 2.25
C PHE A 16 8.41 0.31 3.07
N GLY A 17 9.22 -0.54 2.42
CA GLY A 17 10.14 -1.42 3.13
C GLY A 17 11.25 -0.68 3.87
N ASN A 18 11.75 0.42 3.30
CA ASN A 18 12.74 1.28 3.97
C ASN A 18 12.20 1.95 5.24
N THR A 19 10.87 2.06 5.38
CA THR A 19 10.22 2.56 6.59
C THR A 19 9.77 1.42 7.50
N PHE A 20 9.15 0.38 6.95
CA PHE A 20 8.64 -0.77 7.70
C PHE A 20 9.73 -1.49 8.50
N VAL A 21 10.89 -1.73 7.88
CA VAL A 21 11.96 -2.53 8.51
C VAL A 21 12.50 -1.86 9.77
N PRO A 22 13.01 -0.61 9.74
CA PRO A 22 13.53 0.03 10.94
C PRO A 22 12.45 0.26 12.02
N MET A 23 11.24 0.65 11.64
CA MET A 23 10.15 0.82 12.61
C MET A 23 9.78 -0.50 13.31
N THR A 24 9.74 -1.60 12.54
CA THR A 24 9.39 -2.93 13.10
C THR A 24 10.51 -3.46 13.99
N LEU A 25 11.78 -3.27 13.62
CA LEU A 25 12.94 -3.62 14.46
C LEU A 25 12.91 -2.88 15.80
N ALA A 26 12.56 -1.60 15.79
CA ALA A 26 12.51 -0.76 16.98
C ALA A 26 11.32 -1.13 17.89
N LYS A 27 10.13 -1.35 17.32
CA LYS A 27 8.90 -1.56 18.10
C LYS A 27 8.74 -2.99 18.62
N TYR A 28 9.06 -4.02 17.82
CA TYR A 28 8.64 -5.40 18.10
C TYR A 28 9.78 -6.39 18.37
N ASN A 29 11.04 -6.05 18.13
CA ASN A 29 12.16 -6.98 18.26
C ASN A 29 11.90 -8.36 17.58
N PRO A 30 11.67 -8.39 16.25
CA PRO A 30 11.43 -9.64 15.53
C PRO A 30 12.67 -10.55 15.55
N GLN A 31 12.48 -11.86 15.36
CA GLN A 31 13.57 -12.80 15.20
C GLN A 31 14.36 -12.53 13.92
N LYS A 32 13.65 -12.29 12.81
CA LYS A 32 14.22 -11.92 11.51
C LYS A 32 13.26 -11.08 10.70
N ILE A 33 13.80 -10.18 9.88
CA ILE A 33 13.10 -9.55 8.76
C ILE A 33 13.86 -9.88 7.49
N ILE A 34 13.19 -10.56 6.55
CA ILE A 34 13.73 -10.96 5.25
C ILE A 34 13.23 -9.95 4.21
N ILE A 35 14.16 -9.23 3.61
CA ILE A 35 13.91 -8.28 2.52
C ILE A 35 14.05 -9.04 1.21
N PHE A 36 12.91 -9.24 0.51
CA PHE A 36 12.85 -9.94 -0.76
C PHE A 36 12.61 -8.94 -1.90
N SER A 37 13.58 -8.78 -2.78
CA SER A 37 13.49 -7.88 -3.94
C SER A 37 14.44 -8.29 -5.06
N ARG A 38 14.20 -7.77 -6.26
CA ARG A 38 14.96 -8.10 -7.48
C ARG A 38 16.30 -7.35 -7.57
N ASP A 39 16.33 -6.14 -7.03
CA ASP A 39 17.39 -5.16 -7.25
C ASP A 39 18.51 -5.35 -6.22
N GLU A 40 19.63 -5.92 -6.67
CA GLU A 40 20.83 -6.17 -5.87
C GLU A 40 21.42 -4.86 -5.33
N MET A 41 21.49 -3.81 -6.15
CA MET A 41 22.10 -2.54 -5.74
C MET A 41 21.29 -1.87 -4.64
N LYS A 42 19.96 -1.87 -4.74
CA LYS A 42 19.09 -1.35 -3.67
C LYS A 42 19.20 -2.18 -2.39
N GLN A 43 19.39 -3.49 -2.50
CA GLN A 43 19.63 -4.34 -1.32
C GLN A 43 20.98 -3.99 -0.68
N TRP A 44 22.03 -3.83 -1.49
CA TRP A 44 23.35 -3.42 -1.02
C TRP A 44 23.33 -2.08 -0.28
N ASP A 45 22.67 -1.07 -0.86
CA ASP A 45 22.57 0.24 -0.22
C ASP A 45 21.69 0.21 1.05
N MET A 46 20.63 -0.58 1.05
CA MET A 46 19.79 -0.77 2.24
C MET A 46 20.55 -1.51 3.34
N ALA A 47 21.38 -2.50 3.01
CA ALA A 47 22.16 -3.27 3.98
C ALA A 47 23.10 -2.39 4.81
N LYS A 48 23.72 -1.37 4.19
CA LYS A 48 24.58 -0.40 4.88
C LYS A 48 23.89 0.33 6.04
N LYS A 49 22.56 0.49 5.95
CA LYS A 49 21.76 1.20 6.99
C LYS A 49 21.59 0.37 8.26
N PHE A 50 21.77 -0.94 8.20
CA PHE A 50 21.54 -1.84 9.33
C PHE A 50 22.80 -2.34 10.04
N ASP A 51 23.98 -1.90 9.58
CA ASP A 51 25.30 -2.17 10.20
C ASP A 51 25.45 -3.63 10.69
N GLY A 52 25.09 -4.58 9.83
CA GLY A 52 25.21 -6.02 10.13
C GLY A 52 24.21 -6.55 11.17
N ASP A 53 23.10 -5.85 11.46
CA ASP A 53 22.07 -6.34 12.38
C ASP A 53 21.69 -7.80 12.04
N PRO A 54 21.93 -8.77 12.94
CA PRO A 54 21.72 -10.19 12.68
C PRO A 54 20.24 -10.54 12.43
N ARG A 55 19.33 -9.64 12.72
CA ARG A 55 17.88 -9.83 12.46
C ARG A 55 17.49 -9.51 11.02
N VAL A 56 18.32 -8.78 10.25
CA VAL A 56 18.01 -8.39 8.87
C VAL A 56 18.66 -9.34 7.88
N ARG A 57 17.91 -9.81 6.89
CA ARG A 57 18.37 -10.69 5.82
C ARG A 57 17.91 -10.18 4.48
N PHE A 58 18.76 -10.32 3.48
CA PHE A 58 18.50 -9.90 2.12
C PHE A 58 18.44 -11.11 1.19
N PHE A 59 17.32 -11.26 0.47
CA PHE A 59 17.10 -12.31 -0.52
C PHE A 59 16.83 -11.66 -1.88
N ILE A 60 17.74 -11.86 -2.83
CA ILE A 60 17.47 -11.51 -4.23
C ILE A 60 16.45 -12.50 -4.78
N GLY A 61 15.35 -11.98 -5.31
CA GLY A 61 14.31 -12.78 -5.92
C GLY A 61 13.18 -11.95 -6.51
N ASP A 62 12.42 -12.57 -7.40
CA ASP A 62 11.27 -12.00 -8.09
C ASP A 62 10.00 -12.73 -7.64
N VAL A 63 8.91 -12.00 -7.38
CA VAL A 63 7.61 -12.61 -7.05
C VAL A 63 7.03 -13.45 -8.19
N ARG A 64 7.51 -13.24 -9.41
CA ARG A 64 7.16 -14.05 -10.59
C ARG A 64 7.81 -15.44 -10.59
N ASP A 65 8.85 -15.63 -9.78
CA ASP A 65 9.56 -16.89 -9.59
C ASP A 65 9.00 -17.63 -8.37
N LYS A 66 8.15 -18.62 -8.65
CA LYS A 66 7.46 -19.42 -7.63
C LYS A 66 8.45 -20.23 -6.79
N ASP A 67 9.44 -20.86 -7.42
CA ASP A 67 10.42 -21.71 -6.72
C ASP A 67 11.29 -20.87 -5.77
N ARG A 68 11.64 -19.66 -6.20
CA ARG A 68 12.38 -18.72 -5.35
C ARG A 68 11.58 -18.27 -4.14
N LEU A 69 10.26 -18.02 -4.29
CA LEU A 69 9.36 -17.73 -3.19
C LEU A 69 9.28 -18.90 -2.20
N TYR A 70 9.13 -20.14 -2.67
CA TYR A 70 9.11 -21.32 -1.81
C TYR A 70 10.36 -21.43 -0.94
N ARG A 71 11.54 -21.13 -1.50
CA ARG A 71 12.79 -21.14 -0.74
C ARG A 71 12.86 -20.00 0.25
N ALA A 72 12.43 -18.80 -0.13
CA ALA A 72 12.50 -17.60 0.71
C ALA A 72 11.53 -17.65 1.90
N LEU A 73 10.41 -18.36 1.77
CA LEU A 73 9.36 -18.47 2.79
C LEU A 73 9.62 -19.58 3.83
N ASP A 74 10.72 -20.32 3.70
CA ASP A 74 11.03 -21.38 4.65
C ASP A 74 11.28 -20.82 6.07
N GLY A 75 10.50 -21.27 7.06
CA GLY A 75 10.56 -20.78 8.44
C GLY A 75 10.01 -19.36 8.66
N VAL A 76 9.33 -18.77 7.69
CA VAL A 76 8.65 -17.48 7.80
C VAL A 76 7.31 -17.63 8.51
N HIS A 77 6.95 -16.68 9.37
CA HIS A 77 5.68 -16.65 10.10
C HIS A 77 4.68 -15.67 9.46
N TYR A 78 5.15 -14.50 9.06
CA TYR A 78 4.33 -13.42 8.53
C TYR A 78 4.91 -12.84 7.24
N VAL A 79 4.04 -12.40 6.34
CA VAL A 79 4.45 -11.82 5.06
C VAL A 79 3.76 -10.48 4.85
N VAL A 80 4.54 -9.48 4.42
CA VAL A 80 4.05 -8.22 3.85
C VAL A 80 4.30 -8.24 2.36
N HIS A 81 3.26 -8.14 1.55
CA HIS A 81 3.38 -8.10 0.10
C HIS A 81 3.33 -6.66 -0.42
N ALA A 82 4.53 -6.07 -0.64
CA ALA A 82 4.67 -4.70 -1.14
C ALA A 82 5.24 -4.64 -2.57
N ALA A 83 5.56 -5.78 -3.18
CA ALA A 83 6.07 -5.83 -4.56
C ALA A 83 4.95 -5.55 -5.56
N ALA A 84 5.10 -4.52 -6.38
CA ALA A 84 4.16 -4.18 -7.44
C ALA A 84 4.82 -3.32 -8.52
N THR A 85 4.28 -3.38 -9.74
CA THR A 85 4.42 -2.34 -10.76
C THR A 85 3.34 -1.29 -10.49
N LYS A 86 3.70 -0.03 -10.20
CA LYS A 86 2.76 0.98 -9.69
C LYS A 86 2.63 2.26 -10.53
N ILE A 87 3.51 2.47 -11.49
CA ILE A 87 3.52 3.69 -12.31
C ILE A 87 2.52 3.51 -13.44
N VAL A 88 1.43 4.28 -13.44
CA VAL A 88 0.30 4.12 -14.37
C VAL A 88 0.74 4.15 -15.83
N PRO A 89 1.44 5.20 -16.34
CA PRO A 89 1.87 5.19 -17.76
C PRO A 89 2.78 4.02 -18.12
N THR A 90 3.66 3.61 -17.20
CA THR A 90 4.55 2.47 -17.42
C THR A 90 3.78 1.15 -17.48
N ALA A 91 2.75 0.99 -16.67
CA ALA A 91 1.88 -0.19 -16.67
C ALA A 91 1.07 -0.29 -17.97
N GLU A 92 0.51 0.83 -18.46
CA GLU A 92 -0.20 0.87 -19.75
C GLU A 92 0.71 0.51 -20.94
N TYR A 93 1.95 0.97 -20.92
CA TYR A 93 2.92 0.69 -21.99
C TYR A 93 3.50 -0.73 -21.90
N ASN A 94 3.58 -1.31 -20.67
CA ASN A 94 4.12 -2.66 -20.43
C ASN A 94 3.08 -3.56 -19.75
N PRO A 95 1.94 -3.86 -20.41
CA PRO A 95 0.81 -4.50 -19.77
C PRO A 95 1.13 -5.91 -19.27
N PHE A 96 1.87 -6.72 -20.05
CA PHE A 96 2.22 -8.08 -19.64
C PHE A 96 3.11 -8.12 -18.40
N GLU A 97 4.07 -7.20 -18.29
CA GLU A 97 4.95 -7.13 -17.13
C GLU A 97 4.20 -6.66 -15.87
N CYS A 98 3.23 -5.76 -16.05
CA CYS A 98 2.33 -5.35 -14.98
C CYS A 98 1.48 -6.52 -14.48
N VAL A 99 0.84 -7.26 -15.39
CA VAL A 99 0.04 -8.47 -15.07
C VAL A 99 0.91 -9.53 -14.41
N LYS A 100 2.08 -9.86 -14.98
CA LYS A 100 2.99 -10.86 -14.40
C LYS A 100 3.40 -10.50 -12.96
N THR A 101 3.70 -9.24 -12.70
CA THR A 101 4.15 -8.80 -11.37
C THR A 101 2.98 -8.74 -10.39
N ASN A 102 1.89 -8.05 -10.75
CA ASN A 102 0.81 -7.74 -9.81
C ASN A 102 -0.21 -8.87 -9.66
N VAL A 103 -0.41 -9.68 -10.72
CA VAL A 103 -1.42 -10.77 -10.73
C VAL A 103 -0.73 -12.12 -10.54
N ILE A 104 0.17 -12.53 -11.46
CA ILE A 104 0.84 -13.83 -11.36
C ILE A 104 1.74 -13.87 -10.11
N GLY A 105 2.45 -12.77 -9.81
CA GLY A 105 3.24 -12.67 -8.58
C GLY A 105 2.41 -12.83 -7.31
N ALA A 106 1.19 -12.29 -7.27
CA ALA A 106 0.26 -12.48 -6.16
C ALA A 106 -0.19 -13.96 -6.06
N MET A 107 -0.54 -14.60 -7.18
CA MET A 107 -0.90 -16.03 -7.22
C MET A 107 0.23 -16.92 -6.69
N ASN A 108 1.45 -16.72 -7.17
CA ASN A 108 2.63 -17.46 -6.73
C ASN A 108 2.85 -17.31 -5.22
N LEU A 109 2.69 -16.08 -4.71
CA LEU A 109 2.88 -15.81 -3.29
C LEU A 109 1.79 -16.46 -2.43
N ILE A 110 0.53 -16.40 -2.85
CA ILE A 110 -0.60 -17.04 -2.14
C ILE A 110 -0.35 -18.54 -2.02
N ASP A 111 -0.08 -19.21 -3.14
CA ASP A 111 0.22 -20.65 -3.16
C ASP A 111 1.38 -21.00 -2.23
N ALA A 112 2.51 -20.29 -2.38
CA ALA A 112 3.70 -20.54 -1.60
C ALA A 112 3.46 -20.26 -0.09
N CYS A 113 2.65 -19.28 0.27
CA CYS A 113 2.30 -19.00 1.66
C CYS A 113 1.42 -20.09 2.27
N ILE A 114 0.45 -20.62 1.53
CA ILE A 114 -0.40 -21.73 1.99
C ILE A 114 0.46 -22.99 2.20
N ASP A 115 1.23 -23.39 1.19
CA ASP A 115 2.05 -24.61 1.25
C ASP A 115 3.15 -24.55 2.32
N LYS A 116 3.67 -23.36 2.62
CA LYS A 116 4.67 -23.14 3.69
C LYS A 116 4.05 -22.91 5.07
N GLY A 117 2.73 -22.88 5.17
CA GLY A 117 2.02 -22.70 6.44
C GLY A 117 2.25 -21.32 7.09
N ILE A 118 2.41 -20.29 6.25
CA ILE A 118 2.52 -18.90 6.75
C ILE A 118 1.24 -18.55 7.52
N LYS A 119 1.40 -17.96 8.69
CA LYS A 119 0.25 -17.67 9.56
C LYS A 119 -0.58 -16.48 9.10
N ARG A 120 0.08 -15.38 8.71
CA ARG A 120 -0.61 -14.16 8.30
C ARG A 120 0.12 -13.48 7.15
N VAL A 121 -0.66 -13.03 6.17
CA VAL A 121 -0.18 -12.31 4.98
C VAL A 121 -0.99 -11.04 4.84
N VAL A 122 -0.32 -9.89 4.79
CA VAL A 122 -0.95 -8.60 4.50
C VAL A 122 -0.41 -8.06 3.18
N ALA A 123 -1.31 -7.87 2.21
CA ALA A 123 -0.98 -7.29 0.91
C ALA A 123 -1.28 -5.79 0.87
N LEU A 124 -0.33 -5.00 0.36
CA LEU A 124 -0.52 -3.57 0.15
C LEU A 124 -1.34 -3.33 -1.12
N SER A 125 -2.38 -2.51 -1.02
CA SER A 125 -3.23 -2.09 -2.13
C SER A 125 -3.25 -0.56 -2.26
N THR A 126 -4.18 -0.03 -3.04
CA THR A 126 -4.23 1.37 -3.44
C THR A 126 -5.68 1.81 -3.66
N ASP A 127 -5.94 3.12 -3.52
CA ASP A 127 -7.18 3.78 -3.94
C ASP A 127 -7.54 3.50 -5.42
N LYS A 128 -6.55 3.26 -6.26
CA LYS A 128 -6.74 2.96 -7.69
C LYS A 128 -7.33 1.58 -7.96
N ALA A 129 -7.35 0.69 -6.95
CA ALA A 129 -8.02 -0.62 -7.02
C ALA A 129 -9.55 -0.52 -6.85
N SER A 130 -10.05 0.58 -6.30
CA SER A 130 -11.49 0.85 -6.22
C SER A 130 -11.97 1.48 -7.53
N SER A 131 -12.95 0.89 -8.20
CA SER A 131 -13.47 1.35 -9.50
C SER A 131 -12.37 1.72 -10.50
N PRO A 132 -11.48 0.79 -10.89
CA PRO A 132 -10.26 1.07 -11.66
C PRO A 132 -10.58 1.56 -13.08
N ILE A 133 -9.83 2.56 -13.56
CA ILE A 133 -9.90 3.08 -14.93
C ILE A 133 -8.57 2.92 -15.69
N ASN A 134 -7.59 2.28 -15.08
CA ASN A 134 -6.28 2.01 -15.66
C ASN A 134 -5.82 0.59 -15.32
N LEU A 135 -4.82 0.08 -16.08
CA LEU A 135 -4.33 -1.29 -15.92
C LEU A 135 -3.72 -1.53 -14.53
N TYR A 136 -2.97 -0.56 -13.99
CA TYR A 136 -2.43 -0.70 -12.64
C TYR A 136 -3.53 -0.95 -11.62
N GLY A 137 -4.56 -0.12 -11.61
CA GLY A 137 -5.72 -0.28 -10.71
C GLY A 137 -6.45 -1.61 -10.94
N ALA A 138 -6.67 -2.01 -12.20
CA ALA A 138 -7.31 -3.28 -12.54
C ALA A 138 -6.50 -4.49 -12.04
N THR A 139 -5.17 -4.47 -12.22
CA THR A 139 -4.31 -5.55 -11.69
C THR A 139 -4.27 -5.59 -10.17
N LYS A 140 -4.34 -4.43 -9.50
CA LYS A 140 -4.42 -4.37 -8.04
C LYS A 140 -5.78 -4.84 -7.51
N LEU A 141 -6.88 -4.52 -8.20
CA LEU A 141 -8.19 -5.09 -7.87
C LEU A 141 -8.18 -6.62 -8.00
N ALA A 142 -7.63 -7.16 -9.10
CA ALA A 142 -7.48 -8.59 -9.27
C ALA A 142 -6.66 -9.23 -8.15
N SER A 143 -5.52 -8.61 -7.78
CA SER A 143 -4.68 -9.02 -6.66
C SER A 143 -5.46 -9.01 -5.33
N ASP A 144 -6.19 -7.92 -5.02
CA ASP A 144 -7.00 -7.80 -3.80
C ASP A 144 -8.02 -8.96 -3.70
N LYS A 145 -8.75 -9.23 -4.80
CA LYS A 145 -9.73 -10.33 -4.85
C LYS A 145 -9.06 -11.71 -4.63
N MET A 146 -7.85 -11.93 -5.18
CA MET A 146 -7.12 -13.18 -4.98
C MET A 146 -6.64 -13.35 -3.53
N PHE A 147 -6.11 -12.31 -2.89
CA PHE A 147 -5.74 -12.39 -1.46
C PHE A 147 -6.95 -12.65 -0.58
N VAL A 148 -8.07 -11.98 -0.84
CA VAL A 148 -9.33 -12.23 -0.11
C VAL A 148 -9.79 -13.68 -0.29
N SER A 149 -9.81 -14.19 -1.54
CA SER A 149 -10.22 -15.55 -1.86
C SER A 149 -9.24 -16.62 -1.38
N GLY A 150 -7.94 -16.28 -1.21
CA GLY A 150 -6.90 -17.16 -0.70
C GLY A 150 -7.25 -17.80 0.64
N ASN A 151 -8.06 -17.13 1.45
CA ASN A 151 -8.58 -17.67 2.71
C ASN A 151 -9.47 -18.92 2.51
N SER A 152 -10.20 -19.00 1.39
CA SER A 152 -11.01 -20.17 1.04
C SER A 152 -10.16 -21.31 0.47
N TYR A 153 -8.99 -21.02 -0.07
CA TYR A 153 -8.07 -22.02 -0.63
C TYR A 153 -7.13 -22.62 0.41
N SER A 154 -7.03 -22.00 1.59
CA SER A 154 -6.11 -22.46 2.64
C SER A 154 -6.41 -23.86 3.18
N GLY A 155 -7.61 -24.39 2.95
CA GLY A 155 -7.99 -25.74 3.36
C GLY A 155 -7.80 -25.95 4.87
N ALA A 156 -6.98 -26.93 5.24
CA ALA A 156 -6.64 -27.23 6.63
C ALA A 156 -5.49 -26.35 7.19
N HIS A 157 -4.87 -25.49 6.36
CA HIS A 157 -3.80 -24.60 6.80
C HIS A 157 -4.37 -23.39 7.51
N ASP A 158 -3.76 -23.00 8.64
CA ASP A 158 -4.09 -21.78 9.39
C ASP A 158 -3.39 -20.54 8.75
N THR A 159 -3.50 -20.41 7.43
CA THR A 159 -2.97 -19.27 6.68
C THR A 159 -4.09 -18.25 6.45
N ARG A 160 -3.88 -17.01 6.87
CA ARG A 160 -4.87 -15.93 6.72
C ARG A 160 -4.28 -14.79 5.90
N PHE A 161 -5.10 -14.27 5.00
CA PHE A 161 -4.76 -13.18 4.09
C PHE A 161 -5.67 -11.98 4.37
N ALA A 162 -5.10 -10.79 4.41
CA ALA A 162 -5.83 -9.53 4.42
C ALA A 162 -5.15 -8.51 3.48
N VAL A 163 -5.88 -7.46 3.16
CA VAL A 163 -5.42 -6.37 2.30
C VAL A 163 -5.47 -5.07 3.09
N VAL A 164 -4.50 -4.18 2.88
CA VAL A 164 -4.56 -2.79 3.33
C VAL A 164 -4.62 -1.88 2.12
N ARG A 165 -5.58 -0.96 2.10
CA ARG A 165 -5.81 -0.01 1.02
C ARG A 165 -5.63 1.41 1.56
N TYR A 166 -4.79 2.20 0.89
CA TYR A 166 -4.56 3.60 1.22
C TYR A 166 -4.24 4.43 -0.02
N GLY A 167 -4.24 5.74 0.13
CA GLY A 167 -4.05 6.71 -0.95
C GLY A 167 -2.60 6.98 -1.31
N ASN A 168 -2.34 8.22 -1.71
CA ASN A 168 -1.02 8.67 -2.12
C ASN A 168 -0.09 8.78 -0.92
N VAL A 169 1.01 8.05 -0.97
CA VAL A 169 2.05 8.11 0.07
C VAL A 169 2.94 9.32 -0.16
N MET A 170 2.91 10.26 0.78
CA MET A 170 3.68 11.49 0.73
C MET A 170 5.18 11.21 0.62
N GLY A 171 5.89 11.93 -0.25
CA GLY A 171 7.33 11.83 -0.41
C GLY A 171 7.87 10.52 -0.97
N SER A 172 7.00 9.55 -1.30
CA SER A 172 7.45 8.29 -1.89
C SER A 172 8.05 8.51 -3.29
N ARG A 173 8.99 7.65 -3.66
CA ARG A 173 9.67 7.73 -4.96
C ARG A 173 8.67 7.73 -6.12
N GLY A 174 8.81 8.72 -7.02
CA GLY A 174 7.93 8.91 -8.18
C GLY A 174 6.55 9.50 -7.85
N SER A 175 6.31 10.00 -6.63
CA SER A 175 5.08 10.71 -6.28
C SER A 175 5.16 12.21 -6.60
N VAL A 176 4.02 12.90 -6.46
CA VAL A 176 3.87 14.31 -6.90
C VAL A 176 4.74 15.28 -6.12
N ILE A 177 4.93 15.09 -4.80
CA ILE A 177 5.75 15.99 -3.97
C ILE A 177 7.22 15.99 -4.44
N PRO A 178 7.94 14.84 -4.51
CA PRO A 178 9.29 14.81 -5.05
C PRO A 178 9.38 15.37 -6.48
N PHE A 179 8.38 15.11 -7.30
CA PHE A 179 8.33 15.63 -8.67
C PHE A 179 8.28 17.16 -8.67
N PHE A 180 7.36 17.79 -7.94
CA PHE A 180 7.28 19.24 -7.86
C PHE A 180 8.54 19.86 -7.25
N MET A 181 9.11 19.23 -6.21
CA MET A 181 10.38 19.68 -5.63
C MET A 181 11.54 19.66 -6.62
N SER A 182 11.58 18.67 -7.52
CA SER A 182 12.65 18.54 -8.51
C SER A 182 12.59 19.60 -9.63
N ILE A 183 11.40 20.16 -9.87
CA ILE A 183 11.20 21.16 -10.94
C ILE A 183 10.84 22.56 -10.45
N LYS A 184 10.74 22.79 -9.14
CA LYS A 184 10.30 24.09 -8.58
C LYS A 184 11.16 25.28 -9.06
N GLU A 185 12.46 25.06 -9.27
CA GLU A 185 13.40 26.11 -9.75
C GLU A 185 13.12 26.56 -11.19
N THR A 186 12.29 25.82 -11.95
CA THR A 186 11.84 26.27 -13.28
C THR A 186 10.83 27.42 -13.22
N GLY A 187 10.28 27.68 -12.04
CA GLY A 187 9.24 28.70 -11.80
C GLY A 187 7.87 28.34 -12.37
N VAL A 188 7.69 27.11 -12.91
CA VAL A 188 6.40 26.62 -13.44
C VAL A 188 6.13 25.21 -12.98
N LEU A 189 4.96 24.96 -12.40
CA LEU A 189 4.49 23.62 -12.01
C LEU A 189 3.32 23.18 -12.89
N PRO A 190 3.39 22.00 -13.52
CA PRO A 190 2.30 21.45 -14.32
C PRO A 190 1.20 20.90 -13.40
N ILE A 191 -0.01 21.41 -13.52
CA ILE A 191 -1.20 20.95 -12.79
C ILE A 191 -2.11 20.22 -13.76
N THR A 192 -2.46 18.98 -13.44
CA THR A 192 -3.33 18.17 -14.30
C THR A 192 -4.74 18.79 -14.41
N ASP A 193 -5.35 19.10 -13.29
CA ASP A 193 -6.64 19.82 -13.17
C ASP A 193 -6.70 20.48 -11.78
N PRO A 194 -7.10 21.76 -11.65
CA PRO A 194 -7.19 22.46 -10.37
C PRO A 194 -8.18 21.82 -9.37
N ARG A 195 -9.17 21.09 -9.88
CA ARG A 195 -10.17 20.39 -9.05
C ARG A 195 -9.67 19.07 -8.51
N MET A 196 -8.55 18.55 -9.03
CA MET A 196 -8.03 17.23 -8.69
C MET A 196 -7.71 17.10 -7.21
N THR A 197 -8.25 16.05 -6.58
CA THR A 197 -8.01 15.73 -5.17
C THR A 197 -7.32 14.39 -5.02
N ARG A 198 -6.56 14.23 -3.94
CA ARG A 198 -5.88 12.99 -3.57
C ARG A 198 -5.96 12.77 -2.07
N PHE A 199 -6.04 11.50 -1.67
CA PHE A 199 -5.81 11.11 -0.29
C PHE A 199 -4.33 11.16 0.05
N MET A 200 -4.00 11.64 1.24
CA MET A 200 -2.61 11.84 1.68
C MET A 200 -2.31 11.00 2.91
N ILE A 201 -1.24 10.20 2.85
CA ILE A 201 -0.80 9.36 3.97
C ILE A 201 0.73 9.42 4.10
N SER A 202 1.25 9.38 5.32
CA SER A 202 2.67 9.15 5.56
C SER A 202 3.04 7.66 5.41
N LEU A 203 4.33 7.38 5.23
CA LEU A 203 4.81 5.99 5.21
C LEU A 203 4.61 5.31 6.57
N GLU A 204 4.83 6.06 7.64
CA GLU A 204 4.68 5.62 9.02
C GLU A 204 3.25 5.15 9.30
N GLU A 205 2.25 5.95 8.93
CA GLU A 205 0.83 5.57 9.06
C GLU A 205 0.48 4.33 8.24
N GLY A 206 1.06 4.19 7.04
CA GLY A 206 0.91 2.98 6.22
C GLY A 206 1.48 1.74 6.90
N VAL A 207 2.62 1.87 7.60
CA VAL A 207 3.22 0.79 8.41
C VAL A 207 2.33 0.43 9.60
N GLU A 208 1.81 1.42 10.30
CA GLU A 208 0.91 1.21 11.43
C GLU A 208 -0.38 0.49 11.02
N LEU A 209 -0.93 0.81 9.85
CA LEU A 209 -2.09 0.10 9.31
C LEU A 209 -1.78 -1.38 9.02
N VAL A 210 -0.58 -1.70 8.53
CA VAL A 210 -0.15 -3.10 8.33
C VAL A 210 -0.02 -3.83 9.67
N TRP A 211 0.54 -3.19 10.69
CA TRP A 211 0.61 -3.79 12.03
C TRP A 211 -0.78 -4.03 12.61
N HIS A 212 -1.68 -3.04 12.47
CA HIS A 212 -3.07 -3.19 12.90
C HIS A 212 -3.75 -4.36 12.18
N ALA A 213 -3.61 -4.46 10.86
CA ALA A 213 -4.18 -5.57 10.08
C ALA A 213 -3.66 -6.93 10.57
N PHE A 214 -2.38 -7.07 10.87
CA PHE A 214 -1.83 -8.30 11.45
C PHE A 214 -2.44 -8.66 12.81
N GLU A 215 -2.78 -7.67 13.63
CA GLU A 215 -3.37 -7.90 14.98
C GLU A 215 -4.84 -8.24 14.90
N ASP A 216 -5.58 -7.58 14.02
CA ASP A 216 -7.04 -7.63 13.97
C ASP A 216 -7.60 -8.71 13.05
N MET A 217 -6.88 -9.11 11.98
CA MET A 217 -7.42 -9.95 10.90
C MET A 217 -7.87 -11.35 11.33
N GLU A 218 -9.05 -11.72 10.86
CA GLU A 218 -9.57 -13.09 10.86
C GLU A 218 -9.41 -13.76 9.48
N GLY A 219 -9.14 -12.97 8.45
CA GLY A 219 -8.88 -13.36 7.06
C GLY A 219 -9.97 -12.90 6.10
N GLY A 220 -9.53 -12.24 5.02
CA GLY A 220 -10.37 -11.72 3.94
C GLY A 220 -10.75 -10.24 4.06
N GLU A 221 -10.37 -9.56 5.14
CA GLU A 221 -10.65 -8.14 5.32
C GLU A 221 -9.81 -7.28 4.40
N ILE A 222 -10.41 -6.18 3.91
CA ILE A 222 -9.68 -5.06 3.31
C ILE A 222 -9.78 -3.88 4.27
N TYR A 223 -8.66 -3.52 4.88
CA TYR A 223 -8.54 -2.37 5.78
C TYR A 223 -8.32 -1.10 4.99
N VAL A 224 -9.11 -0.08 5.24
CA VAL A 224 -9.02 1.24 4.60
C VAL A 224 -8.82 2.28 5.69
N LYS A 225 -7.64 2.91 5.74
CA LYS A 225 -7.35 3.93 6.77
C LYS A 225 -8.13 5.21 6.45
N LYS A 226 -8.68 5.85 7.48
CA LYS A 226 -9.17 7.22 7.42
C LYS A 226 -7.97 8.16 7.34
N ILE A 227 -7.88 8.93 6.29
CA ILE A 227 -6.75 9.83 5.99
C ILE A 227 -7.25 11.10 5.31
N PRO A 228 -6.57 12.24 5.51
CA PRO A 228 -6.99 13.50 4.91
C PRO A 228 -6.85 13.52 3.40
N SER A 229 -7.66 14.36 2.78
CA SER A 229 -7.57 14.73 1.37
C SER A 229 -6.87 16.06 1.18
N MET A 230 -6.30 16.28 -0.02
CA MET A 230 -5.76 17.56 -0.43
C MET A 230 -5.96 17.77 -1.94
N LYS A 231 -6.16 19.03 -2.36
CA LYS A 231 -6.13 19.40 -3.78
C LYS A 231 -4.69 19.41 -4.29
N VAL A 232 -4.47 18.90 -5.48
CA VAL A 232 -3.14 18.89 -6.10
C VAL A 232 -2.63 20.32 -6.36
N ALA A 233 -3.54 21.27 -6.65
CA ALA A 233 -3.20 22.67 -6.80
C ALA A 233 -2.70 23.30 -5.48
N ASP A 234 -3.31 22.96 -4.33
CA ASP A 234 -2.87 23.44 -3.02
C ASP A 234 -1.52 22.83 -2.64
N LEU A 235 -1.32 21.54 -2.92
CA LEU A 235 -0.03 20.88 -2.74
C LEU A 235 1.08 21.57 -3.55
N ALA A 236 0.81 21.92 -4.80
CA ALA A 236 1.76 22.65 -5.64
C ALA A 236 2.11 24.03 -5.04
N ARG A 237 1.11 24.77 -4.53
CA ARG A 237 1.29 26.07 -3.87
C ARG A 237 2.19 25.96 -2.63
N VAL A 238 2.01 24.91 -1.82
CA VAL A 238 2.85 24.71 -0.62
C VAL A 238 4.28 24.35 -0.99
N VAL A 239 4.49 23.48 -2.00
CA VAL A 239 5.84 23.05 -2.42
C VAL A 239 6.63 24.17 -3.06
N ALA A 240 5.97 25.04 -3.85
CA ALA A 240 6.60 26.15 -4.59
C ALA A 240 5.66 27.36 -4.67
N PRO A 241 5.58 28.19 -3.60
CA PRO A 241 4.63 29.31 -3.52
C PRO A 241 4.78 30.34 -4.64
N GLU A 242 6.01 30.55 -5.11
CA GLU A 242 6.32 31.53 -6.16
C GLU A 242 6.16 31.00 -7.59
N ALA A 243 5.96 29.69 -7.76
CA ALA A 243 5.85 29.08 -9.07
C ALA A 243 4.45 29.29 -9.69
N LYS A 244 4.43 29.59 -10.97
CA LYS A 244 3.20 29.64 -11.77
C LYS A 244 2.66 28.22 -11.95
N GLN A 245 1.38 28.02 -11.64
CA GLN A 245 0.68 26.78 -11.96
C GLN A 245 0.18 26.82 -13.41
N GLU A 246 0.54 25.81 -14.22
CA GLU A 246 0.10 25.67 -15.61
C GLU A 246 -0.77 24.42 -15.75
N VAL A 247 -2.00 24.59 -16.23
CA VAL A 247 -2.93 23.47 -16.42
C VAL A 247 -2.57 22.72 -17.70
N VAL A 248 -2.15 21.45 -17.55
CA VAL A 248 -1.71 20.59 -18.66
C VAL A 248 -2.77 19.59 -19.12
N GLY A 249 -3.89 19.47 -18.41
CA GLY A 249 -4.97 18.53 -18.71
C GLY A 249 -4.80 17.14 -18.06
N ILE A 250 -5.92 16.41 -17.98
CA ILE A 250 -5.97 15.07 -17.37
C ILE A 250 -5.31 14.07 -18.31
N ARG A 251 -4.38 13.29 -17.79
CA ARG A 251 -3.72 12.22 -18.54
C ARG A 251 -4.61 10.99 -18.65
N PRO A 252 -4.48 10.18 -19.73
CA PRO A 252 -5.20 8.90 -19.82
C PRO A 252 -4.96 8.02 -18.59
N GLY A 253 -6.04 7.47 -18.04
CA GLY A 253 -5.98 6.60 -16.85
C GLY A 253 -5.87 7.34 -15.51
N GLU A 254 -5.95 8.67 -15.48
CA GLU A 254 -6.02 9.45 -14.23
C GLU A 254 -7.45 9.84 -13.88
N LYS A 255 -7.82 9.63 -12.63
CA LYS A 255 -9.10 10.11 -12.07
C LYS A 255 -8.97 11.54 -11.59
N LEU A 256 -10.05 12.32 -11.71
CA LEU A 256 -10.14 13.63 -11.07
C LEU A 256 -10.09 13.47 -9.53
N HIS A 257 -10.88 12.57 -9.00
CA HIS A 257 -10.93 12.21 -7.59
C HIS A 257 -10.66 10.72 -7.41
N GLU A 258 -9.91 10.37 -6.38
CA GLU A 258 -9.65 8.96 -6.05
C GLU A 258 -10.71 8.44 -5.08
N GLN A 259 -10.93 7.13 -5.10
CA GLN A 259 -11.93 6.47 -4.28
C GLN A 259 -11.32 5.26 -3.60
N MET A 260 -11.59 5.07 -2.31
CA MET A 260 -11.12 3.90 -1.56
C MET A 260 -12.24 2.90 -1.25
N ILE A 261 -13.48 3.37 -1.14
CA ILE A 261 -14.68 2.53 -0.93
C ILE A 261 -15.71 2.97 -1.94
N SER A 262 -16.16 2.04 -2.80
CA SER A 262 -17.21 2.28 -3.78
C SER A 262 -18.60 2.06 -3.16
N ALA A 263 -19.65 2.51 -3.85
CA ALA A 263 -21.02 2.24 -3.42
C ALA A 263 -21.33 0.73 -3.36
N GLU A 264 -20.71 -0.07 -4.23
CA GLU A 264 -20.82 -1.53 -4.21
C GLU A 264 -20.09 -2.15 -3.01
N ASP A 265 -18.94 -1.59 -2.60
CA ASP A 265 -18.22 -2.02 -1.40
C ASP A 265 -18.98 -1.64 -0.11
N ALA A 266 -19.79 -0.58 -0.11
CA ALA A 266 -20.54 -0.07 1.05
C ALA A 266 -21.40 -1.13 1.73
N TYR A 267 -22.03 -2.02 0.93
CA TYR A 267 -22.87 -3.11 1.45
C TYR A 267 -22.13 -4.07 2.40
N TYR A 268 -20.82 -4.08 2.35
CA TYR A 268 -19.94 -4.97 3.12
C TYR A 268 -18.96 -4.22 4.01
N THR A 269 -19.14 -2.90 4.14
CA THR A 269 -18.23 -2.01 4.84
C THR A 269 -18.72 -1.68 6.24
N TYR A 270 -17.79 -1.73 7.18
CA TYR A 270 -17.96 -1.33 8.57
C TYR A 270 -16.97 -0.23 8.94
N GLU A 271 -17.47 0.74 9.70
CA GLU A 271 -16.71 1.90 10.16
C GLU A 271 -16.21 1.68 11.59
N TYR A 272 -14.95 2.09 11.82
CA TYR A 272 -14.27 2.14 13.11
C TYR A 272 -13.69 3.55 13.32
N PRO A 273 -13.17 3.89 14.52
CA PRO A 273 -12.63 5.23 14.76
C PRO A 273 -11.58 5.67 13.73
N GLU A 274 -10.57 4.84 13.43
CA GLU A 274 -9.41 5.19 12.61
C GLU A 274 -9.42 4.57 11.20
N HIS A 275 -10.37 3.69 10.90
CA HIS A 275 -10.38 2.95 9.63
C HIS A 275 -11.77 2.45 9.28
N PHE A 276 -11.88 1.90 8.06
CA PHE A 276 -12.99 1.07 7.63
C PHE A 276 -12.49 -0.35 7.37
N LYS A 277 -13.36 -1.34 7.48
CA LYS A 277 -13.14 -2.70 6.97
C LYS A 277 -14.19 -3.05 5.94
N ILE A 278 -13.74 -3.46 4.75
CA ILE A 278 -14.58 -4.11 3.75
C ILE A 278 -14.45 -5.60 3.99
N LEU A 279 -15.55 -6.26 4.35
CA LEU A 279 -15.57 -7.68 4.68
C LEU A 279 -15.86 -8.54 3.45
N PRO A 280 -15.32 -9.76 3.38
CA PRO A 280 -15.52 -10.63 2.24
C PRO A 280 -16.95 -11.15 2.18
N VAL A 281 -17.49 -11.22 0.94
CA VAL A 281 -18.85 -11.75 0.68
C VAL A 281 -18.88 -13.28 0.74
N ILE A 282 -17.73 -13.90 0.49
CA ILE A 282 -17.54 -15.35 0.48
C ILE A 282 -17.92 -15.94 1.85
N ASN A 283 -18.62 -17.08 1.86
CA ASN A 283 -18.98 -17.84 3.06
C ASN A 283 -19.76 -17.04 4.13
N ASN A 284 -20.49 -16.00 3.73
CA ASN A 284 -21.21 -15.10 4.64
C ASN A 284 -20.30 -14.36 5.65
N TRP A 285 -19.01 -14.27 5.38
CA TRP A 285 -18.06 -13.60 6.28
C TRP A 285 -18.34 -12.10 6.46
N SER A 286 -19.10 -11.49 5.56
CA SER A 286 -19.55 -10.10 5.70
C SER A 286 -20.51 -9.86 6.89
N SER A 287 -21.10 -10.91 7.45
CA SER A 287 -21.96 -10.86 8.64
C SER A 287 -21.35 -11.58 9.84
N ASP A 288 -20.09 -12.00 9.77
CA ASP A 288 -19.41 -12.72 10.85
C ASP A 288 -19.06 -11.77 12.01
N PRO A 289 -19.63 -12.00 13.23
CA PRO A 289 -19.33 -11.17 14.39
C PRO A 289 -17.85 -11.09 14.76
N ALA A 290 -17.08 -12.17 14.52
CA ALA A 290 -15.64 -12.20 14.82
C ALA A 290 -14.84 -11.22 13.94
N ARG A 291 -15.31 -10.95 12.69
CA ARG A 291 -14.72 -9.97 11.77
C ARG A 291 -15.26 -8.57 12.00
N ILE A 292 -16.55 -8.45 12.32
CA ILE A 292 -17.22 -7.16 12.55
C ILE A 292 -16.73 -6.53 13.87
N LYS A 293 -16.66 -7.32 14.93
CA LYS A 293 -16.33 -6.83 16.29
C LYS A 293 -17.23 -5.66 16.71
N ASP A 294 -16.67 -4.48 16.95
CA ASP A 294 -17.34 -3.23 17.34
C ASP A 294 -17.67 -2.29 16.17
N GLY A 295 -17.45 -2.74 14.93
CA GLY A 295 -17.68 -1.94 13.72
C GLY A 295 -19.14 -1.58 13.50
N LYS A 296 -19.39 -0.35 13.07
CA LYS A 296 -20.71 0.14 12.66
C LYS A 296 -20.87 0.04 11.14
N LYS A 297 -21.94 -0.61 10.69
CA LYS A 297 -22.21 -0.69 9.25
C LYS A 297 -22.44 0.69 8.66
N VAL A 298 -21.78 1.01 7.54
CA VAL A 298 -21.99 2.27 6.84
C VAL A 298 -23.34 2.29 6.10
N ALA A 299 -23.79 3.48 5.66
CA ALA A 299 -24.99 3.61 4.83
C ALA A 299 -24.81 2.89 3.48
N GLY A 300 -25.90 2.39 2.90
CA GLY A 300 -25.84 1.59 1.67
C GLY A 300 -25.38 2.35 0.42
N ASP A 301 -25.42 3.68 0.47
CA ASP A 301 -24.93 4.60 -0.57
C ASP A 301 -23.60 5.27 -0.21
N PHE A 302 -22.94 4.80 0.85
CA PHE A 302 -21.68 5.36 1.32
C PHE A 302 -20.58 5.21 0.26
N VAL A 303 -19.88 6.29 0.02
CA VAL A 303 -18.69 6.34 -0.83
C VAL A 303 -17.59 7.07 -0.07
N TYR A 304 -16.39 6.49 0.00
CA TYR A 304 -15.23 7.15 0.56
C TYR A 304 -14.31 7.57 -0.58
N ALA A 305 -14.43 8.83 -1.00
CA ALA A 305 -13.67 9.43 -2.10
C ALA A 305 -12.94 10.69 -1.63
N SER A 306 -11.89 11.08 -2.35
CA SER A 306 -11.02 12.19 -1.96
C SER A 306 -11.65 13.58 -2.08
N ASP A 307 -12.79 13.71 -2.75
CA ASP A 307 -13.55 14.96 -2.89
C ASP A 307 -14.70 15.09 -1.89
N ASN A 308 -15.19 13.96 -1.32
CA ASN A 308 -16.26 13.95 -0.31
C ASN A 308 -15.76 13.62 1.10
N ASN A 309 -14.46 13.54 1.30
CA ASN A 309 -13.84 13.25 2.58
C ASN A 309 -14.05 14.41 3.57
N PRO A 310 -14.49 14.16 4.81
CA PRO A 310 -14.61 15.22 5.83
C PRO A 310 -13.27 15.74 6.32
N GLU A 311 -12.19 14.96 6.16
CA GLU A 311 -10.85 15.32 6.62
C GLU A 311 -10.02 15.90 5.48
N TRP A 312 -9.48 17.11 5.70
CA TRP A 312 -8.62 17.81 4.73
C TRP A 312 -7.30 18.18 5.38
N MET A 313 -6.21 17.94 4.67
CA MET A 313 -4.88 18.39 5.06
C MET A 313 -4.76 19.91 4.79
N SER A 314 -4.36 20.64 5.80
CA SER A 314 -4.08 22.07 5.64
C SER A 314 -2.70 22.33 4.99
N ASP A 315 -2.52 23.52 4.43
CA ASP A 315 -1.21 23.97 3.92
C ASP A 315 -0.14 23.92 5.00
N ALA A 316 -0.49 24.27 6.25
CA ALA A 316 0.42 24.27 7.38
C ALA A 316 0.84 22.84 7.78
N ASP A 317 -0.09 21.87 7.74
CA ASP A 317 0.22 20.47 8.03
C ASP A 317 1.18 19.90 6.98
N LEU A 318 0.90 20.16 5.69
CA LEU A 318 1.78 19.73 4.60
C LEU A 318 3.16 20.38 4.70
N GLN A 319 3.24 21.69 4.98
CA GLN A 319 4.51 22.40 5.15
C GLN A 319 5.32 21.80 6.31
N THR A 320 4.67 21.58 7.44
CA THR A 320 5.29 20.95 8.63
C THR A 320 5.83 19.56 8.27
N TRP A 321 5.05 18.76 7.55
CA TRP A 321 5.49 17.44 7.10
C TRP A 321 6.67 17.52 6.13
N ILE A 322 6.66 18.46 5.16
CA ILE A 322 7.77 18.66 4.21
C ILE A 322 9.05 19.02 4.97
N ASP A 323 8.98 19.96 5.90
CA ASP A 323 10.15 20.44 6.65
C ASP A 323 10.76 19.32 7.51
N ALA A 324 9.92 18.51 8.16
CA ALA A 324 10.35 17.36 8.95
C ALA A 324 10.96 16.21 8.12
N ASN A 325 10.62 16.12 6.82
CA ASN A 325 11.00 14.99 5.96
C ASN A 325 11.85 15.42 4.74
N ARG A 326 12.36 16.64 4.71
CA ARG A 326 13.04 17.23 3.53
C ARG A 326 14.16 16.34 2.96
N GLU A 327 14.97 15.74 3.82
CA GLU A 327 16.08 14.84 3.41
C GLU A 327 15.60 13.48 2.91
N LYS A 328 14.41 13.06 3.30
CA LYS A 328 13.85 11.75 2.92
C LYS A 328 13.03 11.80 1.62
N ILE A 329 12.53 12.98 1.25
CA ILE A 329 11.64 13.14 0.09
C ILE A 329 12.36 12.74 -1.19
N GLY A 330 11.80 11.74 -1.90
CA GLY A 330 12.35 11.23 -3.17
C GLY A 330 13.55 10.30 -3.04
N SER A 331 14.17 10.22 -1.85
CA SER A 331 15.32 9.33 -1.60
C SER A 331 14.92 7.93 -1.15
N ILE A 332 13.68 7.80 -0.67
CA ILE A 332 13.12 6.55 -0.14
C ILE A 332 12.26 5.83 -1.18
#